data_8db7c292e9185da9e608f128e4b806e0
#
_entry.id   8db7c292e9185da9e608f128e4b806e0
#
_cell.length_a   1.000
_cell.length_b   1.000
_cell.length_c   1.000
_cell.angle_alpha   90.00
_cell.angle_beta   90.00
_cell.angle_gamma   90.00
#
_symmetry.space_group_name_H-M   'P 1'
#
loop_
_entity.id
_entity.type
_entity.pdbx_description
1 polymer ?
#
loop_
_entity_poly.entity_id
_entity_poly.type
_entity_poly.pdbx_seq_one_letter_code
_entity_poly.pdbx_strand_id
1 'polypeptide(L)'
;CTASTLGKMANGIADNMLVTTYLSMKAPVFVAPAMDLDMYCHPTTKENLDKLKAFGNIIIEPESGFLASGLEGKGRMQEPVEIIRSIEDYFLCHTNSELKGKKILVTAGPTYEKIDPVRYIGNYSSGKMGFAIAESCAARGAEVVLVAGPVSLTCSDGIRRINVESCQQMYETTINEFPSCDAAILCAAVADFRPDFVSNKKIKREKDKLCLELVPTTDIAAALGEKKKDRQILVAFALETDNEEQNAISKMRRKNADFIVLNSTRNPGTTFRSDDNRIVIISESGKKVYPKKPKTEVANDIVDELAARMNHQP
;
A
#
# COMPACT_ATOMS: atom_id res chain seq x y z
N CYS A 1 -31.38 5.45 -6.17
CA CYS A 1 -31.99 5.41 -7.52
C CYS A 1 -33.48 5.12 -7.40
N THR A 2 -34.34 5.97 -7.97
CA THR A 2 -35.80 5.75 -8.02
C THR A 2 -36.17 4.75 -9.12
N ALA A 3 -37.39 4.16 -9.07
CA ALA A 3 -37.90 3.29 -10.13
C ALA A 3 -37.91 3.96 -11.50
N SER A 4 -38.22 5.26 -11.58
CA SER A 4 -38.19 6.04 -12.82
C SER A 4 -36.78 6.11 -13.43
N THR A 5 -35.79 6.44 -12.62
CA THR A 5 -34.37 6.51 -13.07
C THR A 5 -33.88 5.12 -13.51
N LEU A 6 -34.22 4.09 -12.73
CA LEU A 6 -33.86 2.71 -13.02
C LEU A 6 -34.46 2.24 -14.37
N GLY A 7 -35.73 2.54 -14.60
CA GLY A 7 -36.40 2.24 -15.87
C GLY A 7 -35.77 2.98 -17.07
N LYS A 8 -35.40 4.24 -16.91
CA LYS A 8 -34.70 5.01 -17.95
C LYS A 8 -33.32 4.43 -18.28
N MET A 9 -32.53 4.12 -17.25
CA MET A 9 -31.21 3.49 -17.44
C MET A 9 -31.32 2.14 -18.17
N ALA A 10 -32.27 1.28 -17.75
CA ALA A 10 -32.47 -0.05 -18.32
C ALA A 10 -32.96 -0.05 -19.77
N ASN A 11 -33.59 1.04 -20.22
CA ASN A 11 -34.16 1.17 -21.57
C ASN A 11 -33.48 2.24 -22.44
N GLY A 12 -32.34 2.79 -22.00
CA GLY A 12 -31.54 3.73 -22.79
C GLY A 12 -32.17 5.10 -23.01
N ILE A 13 -33.03 5.56 -22.09
CA ILE A 13 -33.69 6.85 -22.19
C ILE A 13 -32.80 7.92 -21.56
N ALA A 14 -32.31 8.87 -22.39
CA ALA A 14 -31.37 9.91 -21.99
C ALA A 14 -32.01 11.29 -22.03
N ASP A 15 -32.96 11.54 -21.14
CA ASP A 15 -33.72 12.81 -21.08
C ASP A 15 -33.19 13.81 -20.04
N ASN A 16 -32.12 13.48 -19.36
CA ASN A 16 -31.43 14.36 -18.40
C ASN A 16 -29.93 14.03 -18.30
N MET A 17 -29.20 14.91 -17.66
CA MET A 17 -27.74 14.79 -17.55
C MET A 17 -27.29 13.47 -16.91
N LEU A 18 -27.98 12.99 -15.86
CA LEU A 18 -27.60 11.77 -15.15
C LEU A 18 -27.62 10.55 -16.09
N VAL A 19 -28.75 10.30 -16.76
CA VAL A 19 -28.91 9.14 -17.64
C VAL A 19 -28.14 9.27 -18.94
N THR A 20 -27.90 10.51 -19.43
CA THR A 20 -27.00 10.76 -20.55
C THR A 20 -25.54 10.42 -20.18
N THR A 21 -25.10 10.83 -19.01
CA THR A 21 -23.78 10.49 -18.48
C THR A 21 -23.64 8.97 -18.30
N TYR A 22 -24.67 8.31 -17.75
CA TYR A 22 -24.71 6.85 -17.61
C TYR A 22 -24.47 6.14 -18.94
N LEU A 23 -25.11 6.53 -20.02
CA LEU A 23 -24.97 5.89 -21.33
C LEU A 23 -23.57 6.06 -21.95
N SER A 24 -22.80 7.04 -21.52
CA SER A 24 -21.42 7.28 -21.96
C SER A 24 -20.37 6.77 -20.96
N MET A 25 -20.79 6.21 -19.82
CA MET A 25 -19.90 5.80 -18.74
C MET A 25 -19.07 4.58 -19.14
N LYS A 26 -17.75 4.66 -18.89
CA LYS A 26 -16.81 3.55 -19.05
C LYS A 26 -16.34 2.95 -17.71
N ALA A 27 -16.62 3.64 -16.62
CA ALA A 27 -16.31 3.18 -15.27
C ALA A 27 -17.40 2.23 -14.75
N PRO A 28 -17.11 1.39 -13.73
CA PRO A 28 -18.12 0.62 -13.03
C PRO A 28 -19.23 1.51 -12.48
N VAL A 29 -20.46 1.10 -12.64
CA VAL A 29 -21.65 1.83 -12.17
C VAL A 29 -22.32 1.06 -11.07
N PHE A 30 -22.46 1.68 -9.90
CA PHE A 30 -23.17 1.16 -8.75
C PHE A 30 -24.56 1.78 -8.69
N VAL A 31 -25.57 0.95 -8.51
CA VAL A 31 -26.97 1.37 -8.43
C VAL A 31 -27.54 0.97 -7.08
N ALA A 32 -27.84 1.96 -6.24
CA ALA A 32 -28.51 1.76 -4.94
C ALA A 32 -30.00 2.15 -5.07
N PRO A 33 -30.93 1.19 -5.22
CA PRO A 33 -32.36 1.46 -5.33
C PRO A 33 -32.94 2.02 -4.03
N ALA A 34 -33.91 2.95 -4.19
CA ALA A 34 -34.72 3.50 -3.10
C ALA A 34 -36.12 3.77 -3.62
N MET A 35 -37.12 3.01 -3.16
CA MET A 35 -38.51 3.13 -3.57
C MET A 35 -39.43 2.41 -2.61
N ASP A 36 -40.75 2.61 -2.75
CA ASP A 36 -41.73 1.92 -1.96
C ASP A 36 -41.74 0.39 -2.21
N LEU A 37 -42.21 -0.37 -1.24
CA LEU A 37 -42.26 -1.83 -1.28
C LEU A 37 -42.94 -2.35 -2.54
N ASP A 38 -44.15 -1.83 -2.84
CA ASP A 38 -44.95 -2.26 -3.99
C ASP A 38 -44.24 -1.91 -5.32
N MET A 39 -43.56 -0.78 -5.38
CA MET A 39 -42.74 -0.37 -6.53
C MET A 39 -41.54 -1.31 -6.70
N TYR A 40 -40.87 -1.68 -5.60
CA TYR A 40 -39.72 -2.60 -5.64
C TYR A 40 -40.12 -4.00 -6.07
N CYS A 41 -41.30 -4.46 -5.61
CA CYS A 41 -41.85 -5.78 -5.93
C CYS A 41 -42.46 -5.85 -7.33
N HIS A 42 -42.73 -4.72 -7.99
CA HIS A 42 -43.35 -4.69 -9.29
C HIS A 42 -42.53 -5.44 -10.36
N PRO A 43 -43.18 -6.27 -11.22
CA PRO A 43 -42.48 -7.08 -12.22
C PRO A 43 -41.51 -6.25 -13.11
N THR A 44 -41.91 -5.07 -13.57
CA THR A 44 -41.07 -4.21 -14.41
C THR A 44 -39.86 -3.70 -13.68
N THR A 45 -39.90 -3.47 -12.36
CA THR A 45 -38.74 -3.06 -11.56
C THR A 45 -37.74 -4.22 -11.49
N LYS A 46 -38.18 -5.43 -11.28
CA LYS A 46 -37.33 -6.63 -11.29
C LYS A 46 -36.66 -6.82 -12.65
N GLU A 47 -37.44 -6.77 -13.75
CA GLU A 47 -36.91 -6.86 -15.11
C GLU A 47 -35.84 -5.79 -15.38
N ASN A 48 -36.10 -4.54 -14.97
CA ASN A 48 -35.12 -3.45 -15.14
C ASN A 48 -33.83 -3.66 -14.33
N LEU A 49 -33.95 -4.17 -13.10
CA LEU A 49 -32.78 -4.53 -12.28
C LEU A 49 -31.96 -5.65 -12.94
N ASP A 50 -32.63 -6.67 -13.47
CA ASP A 50 -31.97 -7.80 -14.15
C ASP A 50 -31.30 -7.35 -15.45
N LYS A 51 -31.92 -6.46 -16.22
CA LYS A 51 -31.29 -5.82 -17.40
C LYS A 51 -30.04 -5.05 -17.00
N LEU A 52 -30.10 -4.24 -15.94
CA LEU A 52 -28.95 -3.47 -15.49
C LEU A 52 -27.81 -4.37 -15.00
N LYS A 53 -28.13 -5.47 -14.29
CA LYS A 53 -27.15 -6.50 -13.94
C LYS A 53 -26.51 -7.12 -15.18
N ALA A 54 -27.31 -7.46 -16.19
CA ALA A 54 -26.81 -8.01 -17.46
C ALA A 54 -25.93 -7.02 -18.25
N PHE A 55 -26.12 -5.70 -18.09
CA PHE A 55 -25.27 -4.66 -18.66
C PHE A 55 -23.97 -4.46 -17.87
N GLY A 56 -23.76 -5.20 -16.78
CA GLY A 56 -22.56 -5.11 -15.95
C GLY A 56 -22.64 -4.08 -14.82
N ASN A 57 -23.82 -3.53 -14.53
CA ASN A 57 -23.99 -2.64 -13.39
C ASN A 57 -24.05 -3.43 -12.07
N ILE A 58 -23.49 -2.87 -11.01
CA ILE A 58 -23.47 -3.45 -9.67
C ILE A 58 -24.68 -2.94 -8.90
N ILE A 59 -25.60 -3.84 -8.55
CA ILE A 59 -26.79 -3.49 -7.78
C ILE A 59 -26.50 -3.68 -6.30
N ILE A 60 -26.59 -2.58 -5.54
CA ILE A 60 -26.52 -2.60 -4.08
C ILE A 60 -27.94 -2.85 -3.59
N GLU A 61 -28.17 -4.03 -3.00
CA GLU A 61 -29.50 -4.45 -2.57
C GLU A 61 -30.05 -3.50 -1.49
N PRO A 62 -31.32 -3.05 -1.61
CA PRO A 62 -31.93 -2.20 -0.60
C PRO A 62 -32.19 -2.97 0.69
N GLU A 63 -32.19 -2.25 1.81
CA GLU A 63 -32.54 -2.79 3.12
C GLU A 63 -34.05 -2.96 3.32
N SER A 64 -34.40 -3.78 4.33
CA SER A 64 -35.75 -3.85 4.85
C SER A 64 -35.93 -2.90 6.03
N GLY A 65 -37.01 -2.17 6.08
CA GLY A 65 -37.32 -1.24 7.17
C GLY A 65 -38.54 -0.38 6.88
N PHE A 66 -38.75 0.65 7.71
CA PHE A 66 -39.82 1.61 7.50
C PHE A 66 -39.57 2.47 6.28
N LEU A 67 -40.58 2.59 5.43
CA LEU A 67 -40.61 3.37 4.21
C LEU A 67 -41.37 4.68 4.41
N ALA A 68 -41.17 5.66 3.52
CA ALA A 68 -41.85 6.95 3.60
C ALA A 68 -43.39 6.85 3.49
N SER A 69 -43.90 5.76 2.90
CA SER A 69 -45.33 5.44 2.83
C SER A 69 -45.92 4.95 4.16
N GLY A 70 -45.11 4.65 5.16
CA GLY A 70 -45.50 4.00 6.40
C GLY A 70 -45.55 2.48 6.32
N LEU A 71 -45.22 1.90 5.17
CA LEU A 71 -45.09 0.42 5.01
C LEU A 71 -43.74 -0.03 5.55
N GLU A 72 -43.65 -1.28 5.96
CA GLU A 72 -42.41 -1.92 6.38
C GLU A 72 -42.04 -3.02 5.38
N GLY A 73 -40.81 -2.98 4.84
CA GLY A 73 -40.37 -3.98 3.87
C GLY A 73 -39.12 -3.59 3.12
N LYS A 74 -38.75 -4.38 2.10
CA LYS A 74 -37.57 -4.17 1.28
C LYS A 74 -37.81 -3.03 0.26
N GLY A 75 -36.95 -2.00 0.29
CA GLY A 75 -37.06 -0.84 -0.60
C GLY A 75 -36.35 0.40 -0.08
N ARG A 76 -35.92 0.37 1.19
CA ARG A 76 -35.14 1.42 1.80
C ARG A 76 -33.72 1.40 1.22
N MET A 77 -33.20 2.58 0.85
CA MET A 77 -31.82 2.69 0.40
C MET A 77 -30.86 2.15 1.47
N GLN A 78 -29.86 1.41 1.05
CA GLN A 78 -28.80 0.93 1.91
C GLN A 78 -28.08 2.10 2.62
N GLU A 79 -27.63 1.90 3.85
CA GLU A 79 -26.93 2.93 4.60
C GLU A 79 -25.65 3.37 3.89
N PRO A 80 -25.31 4.67 3.92
CA PRO A 80 -24.15 5.20 3.18
C PRO A 80 -22.83 4.47 3.49
N VAL A 81 -22.64 4.03 4.73
CA VAL A 81 -21.42 3.30 5.15
C VAL A 81 -21.33 1.95 4.42
N GLU A 82 -22.44 1.22 4.29
CA GLU A 82 -22.48 -0.06 3.59
C GLU A 82 -22.38 0.10 2.06
N ILE A 83 -22.89 1.21 1.52
CA ILE A 83 -22.71 1.57 0.11
C ILE A 83 -21.22 1.77 -0.18
N ILE A 84 -20.52 2.56 0.65
CA ILE A 84 -19.08 2.81 0.52
C ILE A 84 -18.31 1.50 0.63
N ARG A 85 -18.62 0.67 1.63
CA ARG A 85 -18.00 -0.63 1.81
C ARG A 85 -18.16 -1.54 0.59
N SER A 86 -19.37 -1.60 0.02
CA SER A 86 -19.62 -2.40 -1.20
C SER A 86 -18.82 -1.91 -2.40
N ILE A 87 -18.58 -0.60 -2.51
CA ILE A 87 -17.73 0.00 -3.54
C ILE A 87 -16.26 -0.37 -3.30
N GLU A 88 -15.78 -0.23 -2.06
CA GLU A 88 -14.41 -0.59 -1.68
C GLU A 88 -14.15 -2.09 -1.92
N ASP A 89 -15.04 -2.97 -1.49
CA ASP A 89 -14.94 -4.42 -1.70
C ASP A 89 -14.90 -4.77 -3.20
N TYR A 90 -15.71 -4.10 -4.01
CA TYR A 90 -15.67 -4.30 -5.47
C TYR A 90 -14.29 -3.94 -6.03
N PHE A 91 -13.75 -2.79 -5.67
CA PHE A 91 -12.43 -2.39 -6.16
C PHE A 91 -11.30 -3.27 -5.59
N LEU A 92 -11.40 -3.71 -4.34
CA LEU A 92 -10.46 -4.66 -3.76
C LEU A 92 -10.49 -6.02 -4.50
N CYS A 93 -11.67 -6.49 -4.91
CA CYS A 93 -11.82 -7.75 -5.64
C CYS A 93 -11.50 -7.66 -7.14
N HIS A 94 -11.64 -6.48 -7.76
CA HIS A 94 -11.49 -6.26 -9.21
C HIS A 94 -10.25 -5.46 -9.59
N THR A 95 -9.54 -4.88 -8.60
CA THR A 95 -8.19 -4.33 -8.84
C THR A 95 -7.26 -5.51 -9.14
N ASN A 96 -6.54 -5.39 -10.23
CA ASN A 96 -5.59 -6.33 -10.80
C ASN A 96 -5.02 -7.33 -9.78
N SER A 97 -5.51 -8.58 -9.85
CA SER A 97 -4.97 -9.68 -9.03
C SER A 97 -3.60 -10.17 -9.54
N GLU A 98 -2.78 -9.25 -10.03
CA GLU A 98 -1.45 -9.54 -10.58
C GLU A 98 -0.52 -10.20 -9.56
N LEU A 99 -0.76 -9.93 -8.27
CA LEU A 99 0.01 -10.48 -7.16
C LEU A 99 -0.77 -11.54 -6.35
N LYS A 100 -1.89 -12.04 -6.88
CA LYS A 100 -2.68 -13.06 -6.20
C LYS A 100 -1.85 -14.34 -5.98
N GLY A 101 -1.85 -14.82 -4.73
CA GLY A 101 -1.07 -16.00 -4.32
C GLY A 101 0.42 -15.72 -4.14
N LYS A 102 0.87 -14.46 -4.27
CA LYS A 102 2.23 -14.04 -3.96
C LYS A 102 2.33 -13.53 -2.52
N LYS A 103 3.40 -13.86 -1.83
CA LYS A 103 3.71 -13.39 -0.50
C LYS A 103 4.85 -12.39 -0.54
N ILE A 104 4.60 -11.18 -0.04
CA ILE A 104 5.53 -10.05 -0.13
C ILE A 104 5.88 -9.54 1.25
N LEU A 105 7.17 -9.46 1.54
CA LEU A 105 7.73 -8.85 2.73
C LEU A 105 8.04 -7.38 2.46
N VAL A 106 7.54 -6.48 3.29
CA VAL A 106 7.85 -5.04 3.21
C VAL A 106 8.43 -4.57 4.54
N THR A 107 9.56 -3.85 4.50
CA THR A 107 10.06 -3.15 5.70
C THR A 107 9.72 -1.68 5.63
N ALA A 108 9.32 -1.07 6.75
CA ALA A 108 8.91 0.34 6.80
C ALA A 108 9.32 1.03 8.11
N GLY A 109 9.39 2.36 8.08
CA GLY A 109 9.71 3.17 9.25
C GLY A 109 11.19 3.26 9.57
N PRO A 110 11.55 3.97 10.65
CA PRO A 110 12.92 4.03 11.17
C PRO A 110 13.22 2.82 12.07
N THR A 111 14.49 2.63 12.41
CA THR A 111 14.89 1.87 13.60
C THR A 111 15.41 2.82 14.68
N TYR A 112 15.24 2.45 15.94
CA TYR A 112 15.70 3.21 17.11
C TYR A 112 16.73 2.38 17.87
N GLU A 113 17.97 2.87 17.84
CA GLU A 113 19.09 2.23 18.52
C GLU A 113 19.30 2.91 19.87
N LYS A 114 18.93 2.24 20.94
CA LYS A 114 18.91 2.80 22.30
C LYS A 114 20.31 3.22 22.75
N ILE A 115 20.42 4.43 23.30
CA ILE A 115 21.58 4.91 24.09
C ILE A 115 21.33 4.61 25.56
N ASP A 116 20.13 4.88 26.03
CA ASP A 116 19.65 4.63 27.39
C ASP A 116 18.10 4.46 27.37
N PRO A 117 17.39 4.24 28.49
CA PRO A 117 15.94 4.08 28.50
C PRO A 117 15.13 5.26 27.94
N VAL A 118 15.76 6.41 27.68
CA VAL A 118 15.09 7.66 27.27
C VAL A 118 15.52 8.14 25.87
N ARG A 119 16.75 7.83 25.44
CA ARG A 119 17.36 8.37 24.22
C ARG A 119 17.80 7.27 23.27
N TYR A 120 17.72 7.58 21.99
CA TYR A 120 18.10 6.67 20.91
C TYR A 120 18.73 7.42 19.75
N ILE A 121 19.41 6.69 18.87
CA ILE A 121 19.84 7.10 17.55
C ILE A 121 18.84 6.54 16.54
N GLY A 122 18.41 7.33 15.56
CA GLY A 122 17.48 6.89 14.53
C GLY A 122 17.36 7.89 13.39
N ASN A 123 16.67 7.49 12.34
CA ASN A 123 16.45 8.29 11.14
C ASN A 123 15.10 9.02 11.18
N TYR A 124 14.96 10.13 10.44
CA TYR A 124 13.73 10.93 10.35
C TYR A 124 12.60 10.27 9.52
N SER A 125 12.63 8.97 9.29
CA SER A 125 11.62 8.29 8.49
C SER A 125 10.26 8.31 9.17
N SER A 126 9.22 8.65 8.41
CA SER A 126 7.82 8.57 8.85
C SER A 126 7.15 7.23 8.54
N GLY A 127 7.81 6.36 7.76
CA GLY A 127 7.24 5.09 7.30
C GLY A 127 6.25 5.17 6.14
N LYS A 128 5.77 6.35 5.77
CA LYS A 128 4.68 6.55 4.78
C LYS A 128 4.90 5.79 3.47
N MET A 129 6.15 5.76 2.94
CA MET A 129 6.43 5.09 1.66
C MET A 129 6.27 3.56 1.76
N GLY A 130 6.84 2.94 2.80
CA GLY A 130 6.72 1.50 2.99
C GLY A 130 5.29 1.05 3.29
N PHE A 131 4.52 1.85 4.03
CA PHE A 131 3.09 1.59 4.24
C PHE A 131 2.30 1.70 2.93
N ALA A 132 2.53 2.73 2.12
CA ALA A 132 1.88 2.86 0.81
C ALA A 132 2.21 1.69 -0.12
N ILE A 133 3.44 1.17 -0.10
CA ILE A 133 3.83 -0.02 -0.86
C ILE A 133 3.10 -1.26 -0.35
N ALA A 134 3.02 -1.44 0.96
CA ALA A 134 2.30 -2.57 1.57
C ALA A 134 0.82 -2.58 1.17
N GLU A 135 0.15 -1.42 1.25
CA GLU A 135 -1.24 -1.24 0.81
C GLU A 135 -1.41 -1.50 -0.69
N SER A 136 -0.51 -1.00 -1.54
CA SER A 136 -0.54 -1.26 -2.99
C SER A 136 -0.37 -2.74 -3.33
N CYS A 137 0.52 -3.46 -2.61
CA CYS A 137 0.66 -4.91 -2.77
C CYS A 137 -0.59 -5.67 -2.34
N ALA A 138 -1.17 -5.31 -1.18
CA ALA A 138 -2.39 -5.94 -0.66
C ALA A 138 -3.60 -5.70 -1.58
N ALA A 139 -3.76 -4.47 -2.09
CA ALA A 139 -4.80 -4.11 -3.05
C ALA A 139 -4.71 -4.90 -4.37
N ARG A 140 -3.54 -5.46 -4.72
CA ARG A 140 -3.31 -6.33 -5.88
C ARG A 140 -3.37 -7.82 -5.55
N GLY A 141 -3.86 -8.17 -4.36
CA GLY A 141 -4.13 -9.55 -3.93
C GLY A 141 -2.93 -10.30 -3.34
N ALA A 142 -1.83 -9.61 -3.00
CA ALA A 142 -0.71 -10.24 -2.32
C ALA A 142 -1.01 -10.52 -0.85
N GLU A 143 -0.45 -11.60 -0.30
CA GLU A 143 -0.26 -11.78 1.15
C GLU A 143 0.91 -10.89 1.58
N VAL A 144 0.64 -9.87 2.40
CA VAL A 144 1.67 -8.90 2.80
C VAL A 144 2.09 -9.09 4.25
N VAL A 145 3.40 -9.16 4.46
CA VAL A 145 4.04 -9.10 5.77
C VAL A 145 4.76 -7.76 5.88
N LEU A 146 4.27 -6.88 6.75
CA LEU A 146 4.84 -5.56 6.98
C LEU A 146 5.63 -5.55 8.29
N VAL A 147 6.97 -5.49 8.18
CA VAL A 147 7.86 -5.31 9.35
C VAL A 147 8.07 -3.81 9.54
N ALA A 148 7.45 -3.26 10.57
CA ALA A 148 7.40 -1.83 10.82
C ALA A 148 8.20 -1.41 12.04
N GLY A 149 9.14 -0.48 11.85
CA GLY A 149 9.77 0.26 12.93
C GLY A 149 8.78 1.22 13.64
N PRO A 150 9.23 1.98 14.66
CA PRO A 150 8.35 2.81 15.47
C PRO A 150 7.71 3.94 14.67
N VAL A 151 6.44 3.76 14.31
CA VAL A 151 5.60 4.76 13.62
C VAL A 151 4.15 4.66 14.11
N SER A 152 3.41 5.77 14.02
CA SER A 152 2.00 5.85 14.42
C SER A 152 1.02 5.51 13.27
N LEU A 153 1.53 5.12 12.09
CA LEU A 153 0.68 4.74 10.96
C LEU A 153 -0.04 3.44 11.24
N THR A 154 -1.24 3.31 10.69
CA THR A 154 -2.03 2.07 10.63
C THR A 154 -1.99 1.48 9.22
N CYS A 155 -2.32 0.23 9.07
CA CYS A 155 -2.49 -0.46 7.79
C CYS A 155 -3.82 -1.22 7.77
N SER A 156 -4.25 -1.63 6.59
CA SER A 156 -5.46 -2.43 6.38
C SER A 156 -5.38 -3.78 7.11
N ASP A 157 -6.53 -4.29 7.55
CA ASP A 157 -6.63 -5.55 8.34
C ASP A 157 -6.08 -6.78 7.61
N GLY A 158 -6.02 -6.76 6.27
CA GLY A 158 -5.44 -7.82 5.43
C GLY A 158 -3.91 -7.88 5.45
N ILE A 159 -3.22 -6.91 6.06
CA ILE A 159 -1.77 -6.83 6.13
C ILE A 159 -1.28 -7.37 7.48
N ARG A 160 -0.47 -8.42 7.48
CA ARG A 160 0.16 -8.93 8.69
C ARG A 160 1.31 -8.04 9.13
N ARG A 161 1.05 -7.14 10.08
CA ARG A 161 2.03 -6.21 10.62
C ARG A 161 2.80 -6.82 11.80
N ILE A 162 4.13 -6.68 11.76
CA ILE A 162 5.04 -7.05 12.85
C ILE A 162 5.80 -5.79 13.27
N ASN A 163 5.61 -5.35 14.51
CA ASN A 163 6.30 -4.17 15.04
C ASN A 163 7.66 -4.55 15.59
N VAL A 164 8.67 -3.77 15.24
CA VAL A 164 10.05 -3.89 15.72
C VAL A 164 10.56 -2.51 16.16
N GLU A 165 11.60 -2.48 16.98
CA GLU A 165 12.17 -1.22 17.46
C GLU A 165 13.57 -0.97 16.90
N SER A 166 14.45 -1.98 16.92
CA SER A 166 15.85 -1.84 16.53
C SER A 166 16.18 -2.50 15.19
N CYS A 167 17.35 -2.16 14.63
CA CYS A 167 17.90 -2.83 13.47
C CYS A 167 18.00 -4.35 13.68
N GLN A 168 18.47 -4.79 14.84
CA GLN A 168 18.61 -6.21 15.15
C GLN A 168 17.26 -6.93 15.10
N GLN A 169 16.21 -6.39 15.71
CA GLN A 169 14.87 -6.97 15.66
C GLN A 169 14.31 -6.99 14.23
N MET A 170 14.53 -5.92 13.45
CA MET A 170 14.11 -5.89 12.05
C MET A 170 14.86 -6.95 11.23
N TYR A 171 16.17 -7.10 11.44
CA TYR A 171 16.99 -8.13 10.81
C TYR A 171 16.47 -9.53 11.11
N GLU A 172 16.31 -9.88 12.39
CA GLU A 172 15.85 -11.20 12.82
C GLU A 172 14.46 -11.52 12.24
N THR A 173 13.55 -10.56 12.30
CA THR A 173 12.20 -10.72 11.74
C THR A 173 12.24 -10.93 10.23
N THR A 174 12.98 -10.11 9.49
CA THR A 174 13.04 -10.22 8.03
C THR A 174 13.71 -11.50 7.57
N ILE A 175 14.79 -11.92 8.22
CA ILE A 175 15.48 -13.19 7.91
C ILE A 175 14.59 -14.40 8.15
N ASN A 176 13.76 -14.38 9.19
CA ASN A 176 12.84 -15.48 9.49
C ASN A 176 11.65 -15.54 8.54
N GLU A 177 11.13 -14.39 8.10
CA GLU A 177 9.97 -14.33 7.20
C GLU A 177 10.33 -14.52 5.72
N PHE A 178 11.46 -14.01 5.27
CA PHE A 178 11.86 -13.98 3.85
C PHE A 178 11.89 -15.34 3.16
N PRO A 179 12.32 -16.46 3.76
CA PRO A 179 12.35 -17.77 3.09
C PRO A 179 11.00 -18.25 2.57
N SER A 180 9.89 -17.75 3.13
CA SER A 180 8.51 -18.07 2.72
C SER A 180 7.89 -17.03 1.78
N CYS A 181 8.62 -15.96 1.42
CA CYS A 181 8.13 -14.87 0.57
C CYS A 181 8.61 -15.02 -0.86
N ASP A 182 7.81 -14.54 -1.82
CA ASP A 182 8.18 -14.44 -3.23
C ASP A 182 9.03 -13.18 -3.50
N ALA A 183 8.85 -12.13 -2.70
CA ALA A 183 9.66 -10.92 -2.78
C ALA A 183 9.84 -10.24 -1.42
N ALA A 184 10.89 -9.40 -1.35
CA ALA A 184 11.09 -8.45 -0.25
C ALA A 184 11.37 -7.05 -0.78
N ILE A 185 10.66 -6.04 -0.22
CA ILE A 185 10.85 -4.62 -0.51
C ILE A 185 11.37 -3.94 0.74
N LEU A 186 12.64 -3.56 0.73
CA LEU A 186 13.35 -3.02 1.88
C LEU A 186 13.32 -1.49 1.85
N CYS A 187 12.22 -0.91 2.35
CA CYS A 187 11.96 0.53 2.36
C CYS A 187 12.21 1.20 3.73
N ALA A 188 12.53 0.44 4.78
CA ALA A 188 12.84 0.99 6.08
C ALA A 188 14.11 1.85 6.07
N ALA A 189 14.12 2.91 6.87
CA ALA A 189 15.30 3.71 7.13
C ALA A 189 16.03 3.18 8.37
N VAL A 190 16.77 2.12 8.16
CA VAL A 190 17.55 1.44 9.22
C VAL A 190 18.73 2.33 9.62
N ALA A 191 19.03 2.43 10.90
CA ALA A 191 20.22 3.13 11.39
C ALA A 191 21.48 2.31 11.03
N ASP A 192 22.48 2.97 10.41
CA ASP A 192 23.75 2.33 10.01
C ASP A 192 24.67 2.04 11.20
N PHE A 193 24.45 2.71 12.32
CA PHE A 193 25.25 2.59 13.54
C PHE A 193 24.36 2.48 14.77
N ARG A 194 24.82 1.74 15.75
CA ARG A 194 24.24 1.65 17.10
C ARG A 194 25.30 1.93 18.17
N PRO A 195 24.92 2.35 19.38
CA PRO A 195 25.86 2.39 20.51
C PRO A 195 26.45 1.00 20.76
N ASP A 196 27.77 0.95 21.03
CA ASP A 196 28.42 -0.30 21.43
C ASP A 196 27.88 -0.78 22.80
N PHE A 197 27.67 0.17 23.70
CA PHE A 197 27.11 -0.07 25.02
C PHE A 197 25.81 0.70 25.21
N VAL A 198 24.76 0.02 25.70
CA VAL A 198 23.46 0.61 26.07
C VAL A 198 23.37 0.73 27.58
N SER A 199 23.19 1.93 28.09
CA SER A 199 23.03 2.15 29.52
C SER A 199 21.65 1.71 30.01
N ASN A 200 21.60 0.92 31.09
CA ASN A 200 20.34 0.52 31.75
C ASN A 200 19.69 1.64 32.57
N LYS A 201 20.37 2.79 32.75
CA LYS A 201 19.87 3.94 33.49
C LYS A 201 20.04 5.19 32.62
N LYS A 202 19.12 6.14 32.79
CA LYS A 202 19.24 7.44 32.13
C LYS A 202 20.59 8.09 32.46
N ILE A 203 21.40 8.35 31.45
CA ILE A 203 22.68 9.04 31.60
C ILE A 203 22.41 10.47 32.07
N LYS A 204 22.93 10.85 33.23
CA LYS A 204 22.76 12.18 33.79
C LYS A 204 23.66 13.17 33.06
N ARG A 205 23.20 14.41 32.92
CA ARG A 205 24.01 15.50 32.39
C ARG A 205 25.09 15.85 33.41
N GLU A 206 26.33 15.61 33.05
CA GLU A 206 27.51 16.06 33.79
C GLU A 206 28.10 17.31 33.09
N LYS A 207 29.09 17.91 33.71
CA LYS A 207 29.74 19.11 33.14
C LYS A 207 30.58 18.83 31.90
N ASP A 208 31.00 17.57 31.74
CA ASP A 208 31.85 17.12 30.64
C ASP A 208 31.09 16.69 29.40
N LYS A 209 31.83 16.47 28.31
CA LYS A 209 31.29 15.96 27.05
C LYS A 209 30.84 14.49 27.22
N LEU A 210 29.69 14.14 26.64
CA LEU A 210 29.30 12.74 26.49
C LEU A 210 29.90 12.22 25.17
N CYS A 211 30.75 11.21 25.25
CA CYS A 211 31.24 10.46 24.08
C CYS A 211 30.46 9.15 23.96
N LEU A 212 29.99 8.86 22.77
CA LEU A 212 29.33 7.59 22.43
C LEU A 212 30.21 6.86 21.43
N GLU A 213 30.61 5.64 21.77
CA GLU A 213 31.22 4.74 20.81
C GLU A 213 30.14 4.06 20.01
N LEU A 214 30.27 4.11 18.67
CA LEU A 214 29.28 3.56 17.75
C LEU A 214 29.89 2.42 16.94
N VAL A 215 29.14 1.34 16.83
CA VAL A 215 29.48 0.17 16.01
C VAL A 215 28.48 0.03 14.86
N PRO A 216 28.89 -0.48 13.69
CA PRO A 216 27.99 -0.67 12.56
C PRO A 216 26.90 -1.69 12.90
N THR A 217 25.70 -1.47 12.33
CA THR A 217 24.59 -2.41 12.38
C THR A 217 24.66 -3.42 11.23
N THR A 218 23.82 -4.44 11.27
CA THR A 218 23.75 -5.45 10.21
C THR A 218 23.10 -4.87 8.96
N ASP A 219 23.73 -5.02 7.78
CA ASP A 219 23.12 -4.67 6.49
C ASP A 219 22.06 -5.73 6.12
N ILE A 220 20.79 -5.44 6.47
CA ILE A 220 19.65 -6.35 6.26
C ILE A 220 19.53 -6.72 4.77
N ALA A 221 19.71 -5.74 3.87
CA ALA A 221 19.55 -5.97 2.44
C ALA A 221 20.66 -6.89 1.89
N ALA A 222 21.90 -6.72 2.33
CA ALA A 222 22.99 -7.62 1.94
C ALA A 222 22.74 -9.05 2.46
N ALA A 223 22.33 -9.16 3.73
CA ALA A 223 22.04 -10.47 4.34
C ALA A 223 20.87 -11.21 3.66
N LEU A 224 19.82 -10.50 3.23
CA LEU A 224 18.76 -11.11 2.43
C LEU A 224 19.23 -11.49 1.04
N GLY A 225 20.04 -10.64 0.40
CA GLY A 225 20.62 -10.91 -0.92
C GLY A 225 21.49 -12.16 -0.97
N GLU A 226 22.24 -12.46 0.10
CA GLU A 226 23.02 -13.70 0.25
C GLU A 226 22.12 -14.94 0.38
N LYS A 227 20.94 -14.80 1.00
CA LYS A 227 19.98 -15.91 1.24
C LYS A 227 18.90 -16.01 0.17
N LYS A 228 18.85 -15.08 -0.78
CA LYS A 228 17.87 -15.03 -1.85
C LYS A 228 17.92 -16.28 -2.71
N LYS A 229 16.76 -16.91 -2.93
CA LYS A 229 16.59 -18.03 -3.86
C LYS A 229 16.30 -17.52 -5.29
N ASP A 230 16.54 -18.36 -6.31
CA ASP A 230 16.43 -17.98 -7.73
C ASP A 230 15.11 -17.32 -8.14
N ARG A 231 14.00 -17.68 -7.48
CA ARG A 231 12.67 -17.13 -7.80
C ARG A 231 12.24 -15.98 -6.88
N GLN A 232 13.09 -15.55 -5.96
CA GLN A 232 12.77 -14.45 -5.07
C GLN A 232 13.25 -13.12 -5.65
N ILE A 233 12.43 -12.07 -5.53
CA ILE A 233 12.79 -10.71 -5.94
C ILE A 233 13.14 -9.88 -4.70
N LEU A 234 14.29 -9.24 -4.74
CA LEU A 234 14.75 -8.33 -3.69
C LEU A 234 14.80 -6.90 -4.22
N VAL A 235 14.06 -6.02 -3.58
CA VAL A 235 14.02 -4.58 -3.90
C VAL A 235 14.65 -3.81 -2.76
N ALA A 236 15.67 -3.01 -3.07
CA ALA A 236 16.31 -2.14 -2.10
C ALA A 236 16.01 -0.66 -2.38
N PHE A 237 16.12 0.15 -1.32
CA PHE A 237 16.04 1.61 -1.42
C PHE A 237 17.41 2.22 -1.22
N ALA A 238 17.69 3.32 -1.93
CA ALA A 238 18.84 4.17 -1.72
C ALA A 238 18.41 5.61 -1.59
N LEU A 239 19.00 6.29 -0.61
CA LEU A 239 18.93 7.74 -0.47
C LEU A 239 20.36 8.26 -0.61
N GLU A 240 20.64 9.02 -1.67
CA GLU A 240 21.97 9.47 -2.03
C GLU A 240 22.02 11.01 -2.11
N THR A 241 23.20 11.55 -1.84
CA THR A 241 23.48 13.00 -1.93
C THR A 241 24.40 13.35 -3.09
N ASP A 242 25.31 12.41 -3.44
CA ASP A 242 26.35 12.58 -4.46
C ASP A 242 26.50 11.30 -5.28
N ASN A 243 26.89 11.45 -6.56
CA ASN A 243 27.07 10.34 -7.51
C ASN A 243 25.93 9.29 -7.44
N GLU A 244 24.72 9.80 -7.33
CA GLU A 244 23.51 9.06 -6.93
C GLU A 244 23.30 7.77 -7.72
N GLU A 245 23.40 7.82 -9.07
CA GLU A 245 23.16 6.65 -9.93
C GLU A 245 24.27 5.60 -9.78
N GLN A 246 25.53 6.01 -9.75
CA GLN A 246 26.65 5.07 -9.62
C GLN A 246 26.65 4.38 -8.25
N ASN A 247 26.38 5.15 -7.19
CA ASN A 247 26.24 4.61 -5.85
C ASN A 247 25.07 3.62 -5.74
N ALA A 248 23.94 3.93 -6.36
CA ALA A 248 22.77 3.05 -6.38
C ALA A 248 23.06 1.74 -7.13
N ILE A 249 23.72 1.79 -8.30
CA ILE A 249 24.13 0.60 -9.06
C ILE A 249 25.10 -0.26 -8.24
N SER A 250 26.08 0.36 -7.60
CA SER A 250 27.05 -0.36 -6.76
C SER A 250 26.35 -1.05 -5.57
N LYS A 251 25.41 -0.33 -4.90
CA LYS A 251 24.60 -0.87 -3.81
C LYS A 251 23.70 -2.02 -4.29
N MET A 252 23.06 -1.89 -5.45
CA MET A 252 22.22 -2.93 -6.04
C MET A 252 22.98 -4.25 -6.21
N ARG A 253 24.17 -4.16 -6.84
CA ARG A 253 25.02 -5.34 -7.07
C ARG A 253 25.52 -5.96 -5.78
N ARG A 254 26.04 -5.13 -4.86
CA ARG A 254 26.55 -5.60 -3.55
C ARG A 254 25.50 -6.30 -2.72
N LYS A 255 24.24 -5.85 -2.81
CA LYS A 255 23.10 -6.39 -2.07
C LYS A 255 22.35 -7.49 -2.84
N ASN A 256 22.80 -7.87 -4.02
CA ASN A 256 22.14 -8.83 -4.89
C ASN A 256 20.64 -8.50 -5.08
N ALA A 257 20.31 -7.19 -5.19
CA ALA A 257 18.95 -6.71 -5.41
C ALA A 257 18.63 -6.73 -6.91
N ASP A 258 17.39 -7.08 -7.27
CA ASP A 258 16.91 -7.14 -8.65
C ASP A 258 16.67 -5.75 -9.25
N PHE A 259 16.29 -4.82 -8.40
CA PHE A 259 16.27 -3.40 -8.70
C PHE A 259 16.38 -2.55 -7.42
N ILE A 260 16.75 -1.31 -7.60
CA ILE A 260 16.89 -0.34 -6.52
C ILE A 260 16.03 0.90 -6.81
N VAL A 261 15.34 1.36 -5.79
CA VAL A 261 14.56 2.60 -5.83
C VAL A 261 15.42 3.71 -5.24
N LEU A 262 15.88 4.60 -6.11
CA LEU A 262 16.72 5.73 -5.75
C LEU A 262 15.87 6.96 -5.45
N ASN A 263 16.03 7.49 -4.24
CA ASN A 263 15.56 8.80 -3.82
C ASN A 263 16.71 9.79 -3.80
N SER A 264 16.47 11.03 -4.24
CA SER A 264 17.45 12.10 -4.21
C SER A 264 17.11 13.12 -3.13
N THR A 265 18.10 13.47 -2.31
CA THR A 265 17.97 14.57 -1.33
C THR A 265 18.03 15.96 -1.97
N ARG A 266 18.46 16.05 -3.24
CA ARG A 266 18.56 17.31 -3.99
C ARG A 266 17.22 17.91 -4.38
N ASN A 267 16.13 17.13 -4.25
CA ASN A 267 14.78 17.60 -4.56
C ASN A 267 14.08 18.09 -3.28
N PRO A 268 13.93 19.40 -3.06
CA PRO A 268 13.22 19.90 -1.87
C PRO A 268 11.80 19.37 -1.79
N GLY A 269 11.38 18.91 -0.61
CA GLY A 269 10.01 18.43 -0.35
C GLY A 269 9.66 17.07 -0.98
N THR A 270 10.64 16.20 -1.23
CA THR A 270 10.40 14.84 -1.77
C THR A 270 10.95 13.72 -0.89
N THR A 271 11.55 14.04 0.26
CA THR A 271 12.20 13.07 1.14
C THR A 271 11.37 12.79 2.42
N PHE A 272 12.02 12.73 3.58
CA PHE A 272 11.38 12.46 4.86
C PHE A 272 10.28 13.48 5.19
N ARG A 273 9.14 13.02 5.75
CA ARG A 273 7.97 13.81 6.17
C ARG A 273 7.14 14.48 5.06
N SER A 274 7.53 14.40 3.78
CA SER A 274 6.68 14.85 2.66
C SER A 274 5.64 13.78 2.30
N ASP A 275 4.50 14.20 1.75
CA ASP A 275 3.50 13.29 1.18
C ASP A 275 3.83 12.92 -0.27
N ASP A 276 4.66 13.71 -0.93
CA ASP A 276 5.15 13.47 -2.28
C ASP A 276 6.53 12.79 -2.29
N ASN A 277 6.82 12.12 -3.41
CA ASN A 277 8.14 11.58 -3.70
C ASN A 277 8.47 11.69 -5.19
N ARG A 278 9.77 11.65 -5.51
CA ARG A 278 10.32 11.50 -6.85
C ARG A 278 11.36 10.41 -6.82
N ILE A 279 11.21 9.42 -7.68
CA ILE A 279 12.09 8.24 -7.68
C ILE A 279 12.71 7.97 -9.04
N VAL A 280 13.81 7.24 -9.01
CA VAL A 280 14.39 6.57 -10.17
C VAL A 280 14.50 5.08 -9.83
N ILE A 281 13.90 4.22 -10.63
CA ILE A 281 14.08 2.78 -10.53
C ILE A 281 15.27 2.39 -11.43
N ILE A 282 16.25 1.73 -10.85
CA ILE A 282 17.47 1.26 -11.53
C ILE A 282 17.55 -0.25 -11.43
N SER A 283 17.81 -0.90 -12.56
CA SER A 283 18.02 -2.34 -12.65
C SER A 283 19.11 -2.66 -13.68
N GLU A 284 19.44 -3.92 -13.85
CA GLU A 284 20.39 -4.33 -14.90
C GLU A 284 19.91 -4.02 -16.31
N SER A 285 18.59 -4.00 -16.57
CA SER A 285 17.98 -3.67 -17.86
C SER A 285 17.94 -2.16 -18.16
N GLY A 286 18.31 -1.31 -17.21
CA GLY A 286 18.33 0.14 -17.37
C GLY A 286 17.69 0.93 -16.23
N LYS A 287 17.32 2.19 -16.51
CA LYS A 287 16.70 3.08 -15.56
C LYS A 287 15.36 3.63 -16.05
N LYS A 288 14.41 3.80 -15.11
CA LYS A 288 13.14 4.50 -15.32
C LYS A 288 13.04 5.67 -14.36
N VAL A 289 12.77 6.85 -14.88
CA VAL A 289 12.63 8.10 -14.11
C VAL A 289 11.15 8.41 -13.94
N TYR A 290 10.71 8.61 -12.71
CA TYR A 290 9.32 8.97 -12.40
C TYR A 290 9.24 10.42 -11.92
N PRO A 291 8.21 11.18 -12.34
CA PRO A 291 8.02 12.56 -11.89
C PRO A 291 7.66 12.60 -10.41
N LYS A 292 7.70 13.79 -9.82
CA LYS A 292 7.18 14.02 -8.46
C LYS A 292 5.67 13.75 -8.42
N LYS A 293 5.23 12.85 -7.54
CA LYS A 293 3.84 12.45 -7.32
C LYS A 293 3.59 12.11 -5.84
N PRO A 294 2.31 11.97 -5.42
CA PRO A 294 1.96 11.41 -4.12
C PRO A 294 2.60 10.04 -3.88
N LYS A 295 3.00 9.76 -2.65
CA LYS A 295 3.64 8.48 -2.28
C LYS A 295 2.79 7.25 -2.59
N THR A 296 1.47 7.38 -2.58
CA THR A 296 0.54 6.31 -2.98
C THR A 296 0.67 5.97 -4.47
N GLU A 297 0.82 6.95 -5.33
CA GLU A 297 1.05 6.73 -6.76
C GLU A 297 2.45 6.20 -7.05
N VAL A 298 3.47 6.72 -6.34
CA VAL A 298 4.84 6.20 -6.42
C VAL A 298 4.91 4.74 -5.95
N ALA A 299 4.13 4.37 -4.93
CA ALA A 299 4.02 2.98 -4.49
C ALA A 299 3.47 2.08 -5.61
N ASN A 300 2.47 2.55 -6.37
CA ASN A 300 1.96 1.82 -7.51
C ASN A 300 3.02 1.62 -8.59
N ASP A 301 3.81 2.64 -8.93
CA ASP A 301 4.90 2.50 -9.91
C ASP A 301 5.94 1.43 -9.50
N ILE A 302 6.26 1.36 -8.20
CA ILE A 302 7.21 0.38 -7.65
C ILE A 302 6.61 -1.03 -7.72
N VAL A 303 5.34 -1.17 -7.37
CA VAL A 303 4.63 -2.47 -7.38
C VAL A 303 4.36 -2.93 -8.82
N ASP A 304 4.14 -2.01 -9.79
CA ASP A 304 4.06 -2.33 -11.22
C ASP A 304 5.36 -2.96 -11.73
N GLU A 305 6.51 -2.40 -11.36
CA GLU A 305 7.82 -2.94 -11.72
C GLU A 305 8.05 -4.32 -11.08
N LEU A 306 7.62 -4.51 -9.82
CA LEU A 306 7.70 -5.80 -9.14
C LEU A 306 6.81 -6.85 -9.82
N ALA A 307 5.55 -6.54 -10.10
CA ALA A 307 4.58 -7.44 -10.73
C ALA A 307 5.04 -7.86 -12.14
N ALA A 308 5.53 -6.90 -12.93
CA ALA A 308 6.08 -7.19 -14.26
C ALA A 308 7.21 -8.21 -14.20
N ARG A 309 8.12 -8.11 -13.21
CA ARG A 309 9.23 -9.06 -13.04
C ARG A 309 8.77 -10.42 -12.56
N MET A 310 7.78 -10.48 -11.65
CA MET A 310 7.20 -11.74 -11.18
C MET A 310 6.51 -12.52 -12.31
N ASN A 311 5.88 -11.82 -13.25
CA ASN A 311 5.17 -12.43 -14.38
C ASN A 311 6.10 -12.85 -15.54
N HIS A 312 7.32 -12.32 -15.60
CA HIS A 312 8.33 -12.65 -16.62
C HIS A 312 9.35 -13.69 -16.16
N GLN A 313 9.24 -14.20 -14.92
CA GLN A 313 10.06 -15.33 -14.48
C GLN A 313 9.49 -16.62 -15.10
N PRO A 314 10.31 -17.43 -15.81
CA PRO A 314 9.88 -18.66 -16.46
C PRO A 314 9.46 -19.75 -15.47
#